data_48ee54427542c29679872e36c08ee30c
#
_entry.id   48ee54427542c29679872e36c08ee30c
#
_cell.length_a   1.000
_cell.length_b   1.000
_cell.length_c   1.000
_cell.angle_alpha   90.00
_cell.angle_beta   90.00
_cell.angle_gamma   90.00
#
_symmetry.space_group_name_H-M   'P 1'
#
loop_
_entity.id
_entity.type
_entity.pdbx_description
1 polymer ?
#
loop_
_entity_poly.entity_id
_entity_poly.type
_entity_poly.pdbx_seq_one_letter_code
_entity_poly.pdbx_strand_id
1 'polypeptide(L)'
;MKRFVATLFAFTPLWFATAAWAGPAEEVVQIAGTRLQAFQEGNLDAYVAAYADNAVFHSSLSPFRVEGKEAIRTFYGELFQLYPKRRVLPRQPIVRAYNDDLVVQNAYSVLFLTDQKGQVTTYATRSSVTWAKIGGHWQIVDQHTSRLPMAP
;
A
#
# COMPACT_ATOMS: atom_id res chain seq x y z
N MET A 1 36.27 35.97 58.47
CA MET A 1 35.59 34.75 57.96
C MET A 1 34.91 35.10 56.66
N LYS A 2 35.47 34.70 55.47
CA LYS A 2 34.93 34.95 54.15
C LYS A 2 34.24 33.68 53.66
N ARG A 3 32.91 33.72 53.46
CA ARG A 3 32.12 32.62 52.92
C ARG A 3 32.16 32.69 51.38
N PHE A 4 32.71 31.66 50.72
CA PHE A 4 32.63 31.43 49.29
C PHE A 4 31.31 30.71 48.98
N VAL A 5 30.46 31.32 48.14
CA VAL A 5 29.28 30.69 47.58
C VAL A 5 29.69 30.13 46.22
N ALA A 6 29.71 28.82 46.08
CA ALA A 6 29.95 28.14 44.81
C ALA A 6 28.59 27.96 44.08
N THR A 7 28.41 28.67 42.96
CA THR A 7 27.25 28.49 42.09
C THR A 7 27.50 27.33 41.14
N LEU A 8 26.76 26.22 41.31
CA LEU A 8 26.78 25.08 40.42
C LEU A 8 25.91 25.39 39.20
N PHE A 9 26.52 25.52 38.02
CA PHE A 9 25.81 25.54 36.75
C PHE A 9 25.48 24.11 36.35
N ALA A 10 24.19 23.73 36.39
CA ALA A 10 23.69 22.47 35.83
C ALA A 10 23.59 22.57 34.31
N PHE A 11 24.45 21.87 33.62
CA PHE A 11 24.40 21.70 32.17
C PHE A 11 23.37 20.61 31.84
N THR A 12 22.19 20.98 31.40
CA THR A 12 21.21 20.01 30.83
C THR A 12 21.56 19.75 29.38
N PRO A 13 21.89 18.51 29.01
CA PRO A 13 22.08 18.19 27.59
C PRO A 13 20.73 18.21 26.87
N LEU A 14 20.57 19.11 25.89
CA LEU A 14 19.47 19.05 24.93
C LEU A 14 19.68 17.82 24.03
N TRP A 15 18.90 16.79 24.25
CA TRP A 15 18.77 15.66 23.33
C TRP A 15 17.93 16.13 22.16
N PHE A 16 18.56 16.49 21.05
CA PHE A 16 17.85 16.61 19.77
C PHE A 16 17.45 15.21 19.32
N ALA A 17 16.19 14.83 19.53
CA ALA A 17 15.62 13.67 18.87
C ALA A 17 15.60 14.00 17.36
N THR A 18 16.55 13.45 16.60
CA THR A 18 16.46 13.43 15.14
C THR A 18 15.24 12.59 14.80
N ALA A 19 14.18 13.24 14.31
CA ALA A 19 13.08 12.52 13.67
C ALA A 19 13.71 11.71 12.54
N ALA A 20 13.76 10.37 12.69
CA ALA A 20 14.15 9.49 11.63
C ALA A 20 13.08 9.65 10.53
N TRP A 21 13.44 10.31 9.44
CA TRP A 21 12.57 10.39 8.27
C TRP A 21 12.42 8.96 7.75
N ALA A 22 11.18 8.51 7.62
CA ALA A 22 10.90 7.23 6.98
C ALA A 22 11.43 7.30 5.54
N GLY A 23 12.17 6.27 5.12
CA GLY A 23 12.66 6.23 3.74
C GLY A 23 11.52 5.94 2.75
N PRO A 24 11.79 6.04 1.44
CA PRO A 24 10.79 5.82 0.39
C PRO A 24 10.03 4.49 0.51
N ALA A 25 10.71 3.42 0.92
CA ALA A 25 10.08 2.11 1.11
C ALA A 25 9.10 2.12 2.29
N GLU A 26 9.45 2.75 3.42
CA GLU A 26 8.62 2.88 4.61
C GLU A 26 7.39 3.75 4.33
N GLU A 27 7.54 4.86 3.58
CA GLU A 27 6.43 5.71 3.14
C GLU A 27 5.41 4.88 2.33
N VAL A 28 5.90 4.09 1.36
CA VAL A 28 5.05 3.23 0.54
C VAL A 28 4.38 2.12 1.36
N VAL A 29 5.07 1.52 2.33
CA VAL A 29 4.48 0.50 3.24
C VAL A 29 3.27 1.07 3.97
N GLN A 30 3.35 2.29 4.49
CA GLN A 30 2.23 2.95 5.19
C GLN A 30 1.04 3.18 4.25
N ILE A 31 1.30 3.72 3.05
CA ILE A 31 0.25 3.99 2.06
C ILE A 31 -0.40 2.67 1.59
N ALA A 32 0.40 1.65 1.32
CA ALA A 32 -0.08 0.33 0.92
C ALA A 32 -0.95 -0.32 2.00
N GLY A 33 -0.61 -0.14 3.29
CA GLY A 33 -1.41 -0.59 4.42
C GLY A 33 -2.78 0.08 4.48
N THR A 34 -2.83 1.41 4.39
CA THR A 34 -4.08 2.19 4.34
C THR A 34 -4.94 1.80 3.13
N ARG A 35 -4.31 1.62 1.97
CA ARG A 35 -5.01 1.18 0.76
C ARG A 35 -5.59 -0.22 0.92
N LEU A 36 -4.87 -1.16 1.53
CA LEU A 36 -5.37 -2.51 1.79
C LEU A 36 -6.57 -2.49 2.73
N GLN A 37 -6.54 -1.66 3.76
CA GLN A 37 -7.67 -1.45 4.66
C GLN A 37 -8.88 -0.91 3.90
N ALA A 38 -8.72 0.12 3.06
CA ALA A 38 -9.78 0.68 2.23
C ALA A 38 -10.43 -0.38 1.32
N PHE A 39 -9.64 -1.29 0.73
CA PHE A 39 -10.14 -2.42 -0.06
C PHE A 39 -11.06 -3.32 0.78
N GLN A 40 -10.65 -3.69 1.97
CA GLN A 40 -11.39 -4.60 2.84
C GLN A 40 -12.69 -3.95 3.38
N GLU A 41 -12.64 -2.66 3.67
CA GLU A 41 -13.78 -1.86 4.14
C GLU A 41 -14.77 -1.49 3.03
N GLY A 42 -14.37 -1.58 1.77
CA GLY A 42 -15.20 -1.18 0.62
C GLY A 42 -15.16 0.32 0.32
N ASN A 43 -14.18 1.02 0.84
CA ASN A 43 -13.97 2.42 0.54
C ASN A 43 -13.26 2.56 -0.83
N LEU A 44 -14.06 2.60 -1.90
CA LEU A 44 -13.56 2.67 -3.27
C LEU A 44 -12.71 3.91 -3.53
N ASP A 45 -13.14 5.06 -3.01
CA ASP A 45 -12.44 6.33 -3.24
C ASP A 45 -11.04 6.30 -2.62
N ALA A 46 -10.93 5.90 -1.37
CA ALA A 46 -9.65 5.77 -0.69
C ALA A 46 -8.75 4.69 -1.34
N TYR A 47 -9.32 3.60 -1.83
CA TYR A 47 -8.57 2.54 -2.50
C TYR A 47 -7.98 2.99 -3.83
N VAL A 48 -8.76 3.71 -4.65
CA VAL A 48 -8.36 4.16 -5.99
C VAL A 48 -7.51 5.44 -5.94
N ALA A 49 -7.59 6.20 -4.86
CA ALA A 49 -6.80 7.44 -4.68
C ALA A 49 -5.29 7.24 -4.91
N ALA A 50 -4.77 6.06 -4.56
CA ALA A 50 -3.34 5.74 -4.70
C ALA A 50 -2.88 5.55 -6.16
N TYR A 51 -3.77 5.42 -7.15
CA TYR A 51 -3.36 5.27 -8.55
C TYR A 51 -3.09 6.60 -9.21
N ALA A 52 -2.07 6.62 -10.08
CA ALA A 52 -1.84 7.73 -11.01
C ALA A 52 -2.94 7.77 -12.08
N ASP A 53 -3.17 8.96 -12.67
CA ASP A 53 -4.24 9.14 -13.66
C ASP A 53 -4.04 8.26 -14.90
N ASN A 54 -2.79 7.97 -15.27
CA ASN A 54 -2.42 7.12 -16.40
C ASN A 54 -1.92 5.72 -15.97
N ALA A 55 -2.27 5.27 -14.77
CA ALA A 55 -1.84 3.96 -14.27
C ALA A 55 -2.33 2.81 -15.15
N VAL A 56 -1.54 1.73 -15.19
CA VAL A 56 -1.87 0.48 -15.86
C VAL A 56 -2.08 -0.62 -14.84
N PHE A 57 -3.15 -1.40 -15.00
CA PHE A 57 -3.46 -2.49 -14.11
C PHE A 57 -3.76 -3.78 -14.89
N HIS A 58 -2.99 -4.82 -14.61
CA HIS A 58 -3.24 -6.19 -15.06
C HIS A 58 -3.84 -7.00 -13.91
N SER A 59 -5.11 -7.33 -14.04
CA SER A 59 -5.85 -8.08 -13.02
C SER A 59 -5.88 -9.58 -13.33
N SER A 60 -5.78 -10.40 -12.27
CA SER A 60 -6.09 -11.83 -12.39
C SER A 60 -7.58 -12.13 -12.62
N LEU A 61 -8.43 -11.12 -12.52
CA LEU A 61 -9.89 -11.20 -12.67
C LEU A 61 -10.39 -10.58 -13.98
N SER A 62 -9.48 -10.06 -14.83
CA SER A 62 -9.79 -9.49 -16.14
C SER A 62 -8.88 -10.09 -17.20
N PRO A 63 -9.38 -10.44 -18.40
CA PRO A 63 -8.55 -10.91 -19.50
C PRO A 63 -7.75 -9.78 -20.16
N PHE A 64 -8.16 -8.54 -19.95
CA PHE A 64 -7.54 -7.36 -20.54
C PHE A 64 -6.94 -6.45 -19.47
N ARG A 65 -5.93 -5.68 -19.86
CA ARG A 65 -5.40 -4.62 -19.00
C ARG A 65 -6.44 -3.51 -18.84
N VAL A 66 -6.40 -2.83 -17.69
CA VAL A 66 -7.23 -1.68 -17.37
C VAL A 66 -6.32 -0.46 -17.34
N GLU A 67 -6.59 0.54 -18.16
CA GLU A 67 -5.75 1.72 -18.32
C GLU A 67 -6.47 2.99 -17.83
N GLY A 68 -5.76 3.74 -16.99
CA GLY A 68 -6.22 4.98 -16.40
C GLY A 68 -7.03 4.79 -15.12
N LYS A 69 -6.92 5.77 -14.24
CA LYS A 69 -7.53 5.78 -12.90
C LYS A 69 -9.04 5.57 -12.93
N GLU A 70 -9.74 6.20 -13.88
CA GLU A 70 -11.20 6.09 -13.97
C GLU A 70 -11.65 4.70 -14.43
N ALA A 71 -10.94 4.08 -15.37
CA ALA A 71 -11.22 2.69 -15.75
C ALA A 71 -10.92 1.72 -14.60
N ILE A 72 -9.85 1.96 -13.83
CA ILE A 72 -9.53 1.21 -12.61
C ILE A 72 -10.63 1.40 -11.55
N ARG A 73 -11.16 2.61 -11.40
CA ARG A 73 -12.29 2.89 -10.52
C ARG A 73 -13.53 2.10 -10.91
N THR A 74 -13.87 2.09 -12.19
CA THR A 74 -15.00 1.31 -12.70
C THR A 74 -14.84 -0.16 -12.42
N PHE A 75 -13.67 -0.73 -12.73
CA PHE A 75 -13.35 -2.13 -12.47
C PHE A 75 -13.51 -2.52 -10.99
N TYR A 76 -12.96 -1.72 -10.07
CA TYR A 76 -13.08 -2.02 -8.64
C TYR A 76 -14.47 -1.71 -8.09
N GLY A 77 -15.19 -0.74 -8.65
CA GLY A 77 -16.59 -0.47 -8.32
C GLY A 77 -17.49 -1.68 -8.59
N GLU A 78 -17.36 -2.29 -9.77
CA GLU A 78 -18.08 -3.52 -10.12
C GLU A 78 -17.66 -4.70 -9.22
N LEU A 79 -16.36 -4.85 -8.96
CA LEU A 79 -15.85 -5.89 -8.06
C LEU A 79 -16.45 -5.74 -6.64
N PHE A 80 -16.54 -4.51 -6.11
CA PHE A 80 -17.06 -4.24 -4.77
C PHE A 80 -18.58 -4.50 -4.68
N GLN A 81 -19.31 -4.28 -5.77
CA GLN A 81 -20.74 -4.62 -5.86
C GLN A 81 -20.95 -6.14 -5.90
N LEU A 82 -20.14 -6.87 -6.70
CA LEU A 82 -20.25 -8.32 -6.81
C LEU A 82 -19.83 -9.03 -5.52
N TYR A 83 -18.84 -8.48 -4.81
CA TYR A 83 -18.28 -9.07 -3.60
C TYR A 83 -18.30 -8.06 -2.44
N PRO A 84 -19.42 -7.92 -1.74
CA PRO A 84 -19.57 -6.95 -0.65
C PRO A 84 -18.62 -7.18 0.54
N LYS A 85 -18.12 -8.42 0.74
CA LYS A 85 -17.10 -8.72 1.75
C LYS A 85 -15.83 -9.20 1.07
N ARG A 86 -14.72 -8.56 1.39
CA ARG A 86 -13.40 -8.82 0.80
C ARG A 86 -12.36 -8.86 1.91
N ARG A 87 -11.45 -9.81 1.81
CA ARG A 87 -10.31 -9.91 2.72
C ARG A 87 -9.07 -10.30 1.94
N VAL A 88 -7.97 -9.62 2.21
CA VAL A 88 -6.65 -9.97 1.66
C VAL A 88 -5.72 -10.27 2.81
N LEU A 89 -5.02 -11.40 2.72
CA LEU A 89 -3.96 -11.77 3.64
C LEU A 89 -2.64 -11.74 2.87
N PRO A 90 -1.85 -10.66 2.99
CA PRO A 90 -0.52 -10.59 2.39
C PRO A 90 0.40 -11.64 2.99
N ARG A 91 1.26 -12.22 2.15
CA ARG A 91 2.30 -13.16 2.52
C ARG A 91 3.61 -12.67 1.92
N GLN A 92 4.68 -12.72 2.71
CA GLN A 92 6.04 -12.39 2.28
C GLN A 92 6.11 -11.06 1.47
N PRO A 93 5.54 -9.95 1.97
CA PRO A 93 5.66 -8.69 1.28
C PRO A 93 7.12 -8.23 1.26
N ILE A 94 7.57 -7.74 0.10
CA ILE A 94 8.88 -7.14 -0.07
C ILE A 94 8.67 -5.78 -0.72
N VAL A 95 9.22 -4.74 -0.12
CA VAL A 95 9.18 -3.37 -0.64
C VAL A 95 10.62 -2.88 -0.80
N ARG A 96 10.99 -2.46 -2.01
CA ARG A 96 12.33 -2.01 -2.36
C ARG A 96 12.28 -0.63 -2.97
N ALA A 97 12.98 0.32 -2.37
CA ALA A 97 13.28 1.59 -3.00
C ALA A 97 14.47 1.43 -3.96
N TYR A 98 14.32 1.92 -5.17
CA TYR A 98 15.40 1.97 -6.17
C TYR A 98 16.05 3.35 -6.21
N ASN A 99 15.30 4.38 -5.85
CA ASN A 99 15.74 5.74 -5.61
C ASN A 99 14.67 6.47 -4.77
N ASP A 100 14.78 7.79 -4.62
CA ASP A 100 13.89 8.61 -3.81
C ASP A 100 12.46 8.72 -4.38
N ASP A 101 12.29 8.38 -5.67
CA ASP A 101 11.02 8.55 -6.40
C ASP A 101 10.47 7.24 -7.00
N LEU A 102 11.14 6.10 -6.79
CA LEU A 102 10.74 4.81 -7.34
C LEU A 102 10.83 3.69 -6.32
N VAL A 103 9.70 3.03 -6.08
CA VAL A 103 9.57 1.88 -5.20
C VAL A 103 8.84 0.75 -5.91
N VAL A 104 9.31 -0.48 -5.74
CA VAL A 104 8.61 -1.69 -6.20
C VAL A 104 8.22 -2.54 -5.00
N GLN A 105 6.94 -2.90 -4.96
CA GLN A 105 6.35 -3.78 -3.95
C GLN A 105 5.97 -5.10 -4.60
N ASN A 106 6.37 -6.21 -3.98
CA ASN A 106 5.98 -7.56 -4.37
C ASN A 106 5.33 -8.26 -3.18
N ALA A 107 4.31 -9.07 -3.43
CA ALA A 107 3.70 -9.89 -2.41
C ALA A 107 3.04 -11.14 -3.00
N TYR A 108 3.00 -12.20 -2.23
CA TYR A 108 2.00 -13.24 -2.36
C TYR A 108 0.81 -12.87 -1.48
N SER A 109 -0.39 -13.28 -1.86
CA SER A 109 -1.58 -12.98 -1.07
C SER A 109 -2.61 -14.09 -1.20
N VAL A 110 -3.43 -14.23 -0.17
CA VAL A 110 -4.67 -14.99 -0.25
C VAL A 110 -5.81 -13.98 -0.24
N LEU A 111 -6.60 -13.97 -1.31
CA LEU A 111 -7.75 -13.11 -1.50
C LEU A 111 -9.02 -13.92 -1.27
N PHE A 112 -9.87 -13.48 -0.37
CA PHE A 112 -11.20 -14.02 -0.10
C PHE A 112 -12.24 -13.02 -0.60
N LEU A 113 -13.11 -13.47 -1.51
CA LEU A 113 -14.21 -12.69 -2.05
C LEU A 113 -15.51 -13.37 -1.67
N THR A 114 -16.37 -12.70 -0.92
CA THR A 114 -17.69 -13.19 -0.53
C THR A 114 -18.74 -12.47 -1.36
N ASP A 115 -19.53 -13.22 -2.11
CA ASP A 115 -20.62 -12.69 -2.93
C ASP A 115 -21.84 -12.30 -2.09
N GLN A 116 -22.88 -11.78 -2.76
CA GLN A 116 -24.15 -11.38 -2.12
C GLN A 116 -24.92 -12.55 -1.51
N LYS A 117 -24.64 -13.80 -1.94
CA LYS A 117 -25.26 -15.02 -1.39
C LYS A 117 -24.48 -15.60 -0.23
N GLY A 118 -23.36 -14.98 0.15
CA GLY A 118 -22.46 -15.45 1.22
C GLY A 118 -21.48 -16.52 0.76
N GLN A 119 -21.39 -16.84 -0.54
CA GLN A 119 -20.42 -17.79 -1.05
C GLN A 119 -19.03 -17.16 -1.10
N VAL A 120 -18.04 -17.89 -0.59
CA VAL A 120 -16.65 -17.43 -0.53
C VAL A 120 -15.85 -18.06 -1.65
N THR A 121 -15.25 -17.22 -2.50
CA THR A 121 -14.24 -17.66 -3.48
C THR A 121 -12.85 -17.24 -2.99
N THR A 122 -11.90 -18.16 -3.03
CA THR A 122 -10.53 -17.92 -2.58
C THR A 122 -9.56 -18.00 -3.74
N TYR A 123 -8.65 -17.01 -3.81
CA TYR A 123 -7.58 -16.96 -4.79
C TYR A 123 -6.23 -16.82 -4.11
N ALA A 124 -5.29 -17.71 -4.43
CA ALA A 124 -3.89 -17.46 -4.17
C ALA A 124 -3.31 -16.62 -5.32
N THR A 125 -2.68 -15.51 -4.99
CA THR A 125 -2.18 -14.55 -5.97
C THR A 125 -0.75 -14.13 -5.67
N ARG A 126 -0.08 -13.62 -6.70
CA ARG A 126 1.15 -12.85 -6.58
C ARG A 126 0.95 -11.51 -7.26
N SER A 127 1.57 -10.48 -6.73
CA SER A 127 1.47 -9.13 -7.27
C SER A 127 2.81 -8.43 -7.32
N SER A 128 2.95 -7.57 -8.32
CA SER A 128 3.99 -6.56 -8.41
C SER A 128 3.31 -5.22 -8.56
N VAL A 129 3.74 -4.23 -7.78
CA VAL A 129 3.21 -2.87 -7.80
C VAL A 129 4.38 -1.90 -7.89
N THR A 130 4.36 -1.06 -8.90
CA THR A 130 5.35 0.00 -9.08
C THR A 130 4.76 1.32 -8.60
N TRP A 131 5.46 1.94 -7.67
CA TRP A 131 5.13 3.24 -7.09
C TRP A 131 6.12 4.28 -7.59
N ALA A 132 5.60 5.40 -8.05
CA ALA A 132 6.39 6.57 -8.42
C ALA A 132 5.95 7.79 -7.60
N LYS A 133 6.90 8.66 -7.24
CA LYS A 133 6.61 9.91 -6.53
C LYS A 133 6.34 11.01 -7.56
N ILE A 134 5.06 11.33 -7.76
CA ILE A 134 4.59 12.30 -8.75
C ILE A 134 4.05 13.52 -8.01
N GLY A 135 4.61 14.69 -8.28
CA GLY A 135 4.20 15.92 -7.60
C GLY A 135 4.39 15.85 -6.05
N GLY A 136 5.40 15.10 -5.60
CA GLY A 136 5.67 14.88 -4.17
C GLY A 136 4.81 13.82 -3.49
N HIS A 137 3.93 13.12 -4.21
CA HIS A 137 3.04 12.10 -3.69
C HIS A 137 3.30 10.73 -4.33
N TRP A 138 3.34 9.67 -3.51
CA TRP A 138 3.47 8.30 -4.01
C TRP A 138 2.19 7.84 -4.70
N GLN A 139 2.33 7.40 -5.96
CA GLN A 139 1.22 6.90 -6.77
C GLN A 139 1.61 5.60 -7.45
N ILE A 140 0.64 4.70 -7.59
CA ILE A 140 0.80 3.46 -8.36
C ILE A 140 0.73 3.81 -9.84
N VAL A 141 1.80 3.51 -10.57
CA VAL A 141 1.87 3.70 -12.03
C VAL A 141 1.64 2.41 -12.79
N ASP A 142 2.00 1.28 -12.18
CA ASP A 142 1.77 -0.05 -12.75
C ASP A 142 1.46 -1.05 -11.64
N GLN A 143 0.50 -1.93 -11.88
CA GLN A 143 0.20 -3.05 -11.01
C GLN A 143 -0.12 -4.29 -11.84
N HIS A 144 0.53 -5.39 -11.52
CA HIS A 144 0.20 -6.70 -12.04
C HIS A 144 -0.16 -7.65 -10.90
N THR A 145 -1.28 -8.35 -11.07
CA THR A 145 -1.71 -9.43 -10.18
C THR A 145 -2.05 -10.65 -11.01
N SER A 146 -1.44 -11.78 -10.69
CA SER A 146 -1.72 -13.07 -11.32
C SER A 146 -2.09 -14.12 -10.28
N ARG A 147 -2.89 -15.10 -10.70
CA ARG A 147 -3.20 -16.28 -9.87
C ARG A 147 -1.97 -17.19 -9.79
N LEU A 148 -1.77 -17.79 -8.63
CA LEU A 148 -0.84 -18.90 -8.52
C LEU A 148 -1.50 -20.17 -9.09
N PRO A 149 -0.74 -21.04 -9.76
CA PRO A 149 -1.23 -22.35 -10.10
C PRO A 149 -1.61 -23.08 -8.80
N MET A 150 -2.75 -23.75 -8.81
CA MET A 150 -3.07 -24.68 -7.72
C MET A 150 -2.07 -25.82 -7.80
N ALA A 151 -1.49 -26.22 -6.66
CA ALA A 151 -0.71 -27.44 -6.62
C ALA A 151 -1.59 -28.62 -7.06
N PRO A 152 -1.09 -29.56 -7.86
CA PRO A 152 -1.83 -30.76 -8.24
C PRO A 152 -2.21 -31.60 -7.02
#